data_592e8bbcf38452c22cb8e8842f518291
#
_entry.id   592e8bbcf38452c22cb8e8842f518291
#
_cell.length_a   1.000
_cell.length_b   1.000
_cell.length_c   1.000
_cell.angle_alpha   90.00
_cell.angle_beta   90.00
_cell.angle_gamma   90.00
#
_symmetry.space_group_name_H-M   'P 1'
#
loop_
_entity.id
_entity.type
_entity.pdbx_description
1 polymer ?
#
loop_
_entity_poly.entity_id
_entity_poly.type
_entity_poly.pdbx_seq_one_letter_code
_entity_poly.pdbx_strand_id
1 'polypeptide(L)'
;MNSIITHPENDIAADIVFLKTIPGLGVFELRPLDMELDIPIIHNWVNRDYAVYWEMNGFSVEEVKNTYYNIQEKAQVYIGKFNNNVAFLLECYDPKDDIVGKYYESQKGDKGMHILVAPSEKPIPNFTWNIFTVILDFIFSDAKNQRIVVEPDARNHKIHLLNKRAGFVFQRVLDLPHKQAHLEFCTREDYYKALQLA
;
A
#
# COMPACT_ATOMS: atom_id res chain seq x y z
N MET A 1 -47.99 8.01 15.19
CA MET A 1 -46.76 8.61 15.74
C MET A 1 -45.59 7.72 15.33
N ASN A 2 -44.92 8.07 14.24
CA ASN A 2 -43.77 7.31 13.75
C ASN A 2 -42.51 7.94 14.35
N SER A 3 -41.87 7.22 15.27
CA SER A 3 -40.59 7.61 15.81
C SER A 3 -39.50 7.35 14.75
N ILE A 4 -38.95 8.41 14.21
CA ILE A 4 -37.74 8.36 13.39
C ILE A 4 -36.58 8.09 14.35
N ILE A 5 -36.04 6.89 14.31
CA ILE A 5 -34.76 6.58 14.98
C ILE A 5 -33.64 7.18 14.13
N THR A 6 -33.18 8.35 14.52
CA THR A 6 -31.95 8.92 14.01
C THR A 6 -30.79 8.18 14.67
N HIS A 7 -30.07 7.37 13.89
CA HIS A 7 -28.75 6.89 14.30
C HIS A 7 -27.81 8.10 14.39
N PRO A 8 -27.07 8.30 15.49
CA PRO A 8 -26.03 9.31 15.51
C PRO A 8 -24.95 8.89 14.51
N GLU A 9 -24.72 9.71 13.51
CA GLU A 9 -23.50 9.70 12.71
C GLU A 9 -22.34 10.00 13.67
N ASN A 10 -21.75 8.94 14.24
CA ASN A 10 -20.44 9.02 14.81
C ASN A 10 -19.43 9.04 13.64
N ASP A 11 -19.35 10.16 12.97
CA ASP A 11 -18.18 10.55 12.22
C ASP A 11 -17.05 10.79 13.23
N ILE A 12 -16.42 9.70 13.67
CA ILE A 12 -15.06 9.79 14.15
C ILE A 12 -14.28 10.15 12.88
N ALA A 13 -13.97 11.43 12.75
CA ALA A 13 -13.02 11.91 11.76
C ALA A 13 -11.73 11.15 12.03
N ALA A 14 -11.56 10.01 11.37
CA ALA A 14 -10.32 9.26 11.43
C ALA A 14 -9.23 10.25 11.04
N ASP A 15 -8.15 10.32 11.81
CA ASP A 15 -7.05 11.26 11.59
C ASP A 15 -6.49 11.07 10.19
N ILE A 16 -7.03 11.83 9.22
CA ILE A 16 -6.55 11.81 7.84
C ILE A 16 -5.13 12.33 7.84
N VAL A 17 -4.18 11.48 7.48
CA VAL A 17 -2.75 11.83 7.43
C VAL A 17 -2.32 12.35 6.07
N PHE A 18 -3.10 12.06 5.01
CA PHE A 18 -2.82 12.54 3.66
C PHE A 18 -4.11 12.64 2.84
N LEU A 19 -4.21 13.69 2.02
CA LEU A 19 -5.34 13.93 1.12
C LEU A 19 -4.79 14.40 -0.23
N LYS A 20 -5.28 13.80 -1.32
CA LYS A 20 -4.96 14.21 -2.69
C LYS A 20 -6.20 14.19 -3.57
N THR A 21 -6.49 15.32 -4.20
CA THR A 21 -7.52 15.42 -5.24
C THR A 21 -6.89 15.25 -6.62
N ILE A 22 -7.43 14.34 -7.42
CA ILE A 22 -7.06 14.18 -8.84
C ILE A 22 -8.21 14.77 -9.67
N PRO A 23 -7.99 15.87 -10.42
CA PRO A 23 -9.01 16.50 -11.22
C PRO A 23 -9.67 15.53 -12.20
N GLY A 24 -11.00 15.54 -12.25
CA GLY A 24 -11.78 14.66 -13.13
C GLY A 24 -11.89 13.20 -12.65
N LEU A 25 -11.22 12.81 -11.56
CA LEU A 25 -11.29 11.45 -10.99
C LEU A 25 -11.96 11.45 -9.61
N GLY A 26 -11.39 12.14 -8.63
CA GLY A 26 -11.92 12.18 -7.26
C GLY A 26 -10.88 12.48 -6.21
N VAL A 27 -11.23 12.18 -4.95
CA VAL A 27 -10.44 12.45 -3.76
C VAL A 27 -9.91 11.15 -3.18
N PHE A 28 -8.61 11.12 -2.90
CA PHE A 28 -7.93 10.05 -2.19
C PHE A 28 -7.55 10.53 -0.78
N GLU A 29 -7.77 9.69 0.21
CA GLU A 29 -7.46 9.94 1.62
C GLU A 29 -6.71 8.75 2.19
N LEU A 30 -5.72 9.01 3.05
CA LEU A 30 -5.07 7.98 3.85
C LEU A 30 -5.30 8.26 5.33
N ARG A 31 -5.61 7.21 6.06
CA ARG A 31 -5.68 7.20 7.52
C ARG A 31 -4.96 5.98 8.10
N PRO A 32 -4.53 5.99 9.36
CA PRO A 32 -4.05 4.78 10.03
C PRO A 32 -5.08 3.65 9.96
N LEU A 33 -4.58 2.42 9.98
CA LEU A 33 -5.40 1.22 10.09
C LEU A 33 -6.19 1.21 11.40
N ASP A 34 -7.50 0.98 11.31
CA ASP A 34 -8.35 0.65 12.45
C ASP A 34 -8.55 -0.88 12.49
N MET A 35 -8.05 -1.52 13.56
CA MET A 35 -8.05 -2.98 13.67
C MET A 35 -9.46 -3.60 13.73
N GLU A 36 -10.45 -2.86 14.22
CA GLU A 36 -11.81 -3.39 14.34
C GLU A 36 -12.61 -3.16 13.05
N LEU A 37 -12.44 -2.00 12.42
CA LEU A 37 -13.20 -1.63 11.22
C LEU A 37 -12.62 -2.26 9.94
N ASP A 38 -11.28 -2.32 9.84
CA ASP A 38 -10.63 -2.63 8.56
C ASP A 38 -10.24 -4.10 8.41
N ILE A 39 -9.98 -4.82 9.50
CA ILE A 39 -9.57 -6.24 9.41
C ILE A 39 -10.60 -7.10 8.67
N PRO A 40 -11.92 -6.97 8.86
CA PRO A 40 -12.89 -7.73 8.07
C PRO A 40 -12.81 -7.43 6.56
N ILE A 41 -12.49 -6.19 6.20
CA ILE A 41 -12.33 -5.75 4.80
C ILE A 41 -11.06 -6.36 4.22
N ILE A 42 -9.94 -6.25 4.91
CA ILE A 42 -8.64 -6.81 4.51
C ILE A 42 -8.75 -8.33 4.37
N HIS A 43 -9.38 -9.01 5.34
CA HIS A 43 -9.63 -10.45 5.27
C HIS A 43 -10.36 -10.85 3.98
N ASN A 44 -11.38 -10.08 3.59
CA ASN A 44 -12.08 -10.33 2.33
C ASN A 44 -11.15 -10.18 1.11
N TRP A 45 -10.22 -9.22 1.14
CA TRP A 45 -9.31 -8.97 0.01
C TRP A 45 -8.21 -10.03 -0.12
N VAL A 46 -7.54 -10.38 0.99
CA VAL A 46 -6.40 -11.30 0.99
C VAL A 46 -6.80 -12.74 0.65
N ASN A 47 -8.07 -13.08 0.82
CA ASN A 47 -8.63 -14.39 0.46
C ASN A 47 -9.12 -14.50 -1.00
N ARG A 48 -8.84 -13.49 -1.85
CA ARG A 48 -9.19 -13.53 -3.26
C ARG A 48 -7.98 -13.87 -4.14
N ASP A 49 -8.22 -14.52 -5.27
CA ASP A 49 -7.18 -15.01 -6.20
C ASP A 49 -6.18 -13.94 -6.65
N TYR A 50 -6.62 -12.67 -6.79
CA TYR A 50 -5.73 -11.60 -7.22
C TYR A 50 -4.67 -11.23 -6.16
N ALA A 51 -4.90 -11.55 -4.89
CA ALA A 51 -4.03 -11.24 -3.76
C ALA A 51 -3.02 -12.38 -3.45
N VAL A 52 -2.82 -13.32 -4.38
CA VAL A 52 -1.95 -14.50 -4.21
C VAL A 52 -0.54 -14.14 -3.70
N TYR A 53 -0.01 -12.99 -4.07
CA TYR A 53 1.32 -12.52 -3.64
C TYR A 53 1.32 -11.85 -2.25
N TRP A 54 0.14 -11.76 -1.59
CA TRP A 54 0.02 -11.21 -0.23
C TRP A 54 0.25 -12.27 0.85
N GLU A 55 0.24 -13.55 0.45
CA GLU A 55 0.57 -14.72 1.28
C GLU A 55 -0.33 -14.94 2.50
N MET A 56 -1.55 -14.40 2.50
CA MET A 56 -2.57 -14.59 3.55
C MET A 56 -3.82 -15.34 3.03
N ASN A 57 -3.74 -15.98 1.87
CA ASN A 57 -4.87 -16.74 1.32
C ASN A 57 -5.20 -17.92 2.24
N GLY A 58 -6.48 -18.07 2.59
CA GLY A 58 -6.97 -19.10 3.50
C GLY A 58 -6.93 -18.72 4.99
N PHE A 59 -6.40 -17.54 5.35
CA PHE A 59 -6.40 -17.07 6.72
C PHE A 59 -7.83 -16.75 7.18
N SER A 60 -8.14 -17.08 8.43
CA SER A 60 -9.33 -16.60 9.14
C SER A 60 -9.20 -15.12 9.49
N VAL A 61 -10.31 -14.48 9.87
CA VAL A 61 -10.31 -13.07 10.35
C VAL A 61 -9.35 -12.89 11.52
N GLU A 62 -9.31 -13.85 12.45
CA GLU A 62 -8.44 -13.79 13.63
C GLU A 62 -6.96 -13.92 13.25
N GLU A 63 -6.62 -14.79 12.30
CA GLU A 63 -5.24 -14.92 11.81
C GLU A 63 -4.79 -13.65 11.10
N VAL A 64 -5.65 -13.03 10.28
CA VAL A 64 -5.35 -11.72 9.66
C VAL A 64 -5.16 -10.66 10.74
N LYS A 65 -6.04 -10.60 11.74
CA LYS A 65 -5.94 -9.66 12.87
C LYS A 65 -4.60 -9.81 13.61
N ASN A 66 -4.24 -11.04 13.98
CA ASN A 66 -2.99 -11.33 14.67
C ASN A 66 -1.76 -10.99 13.80
N THR A 67 -1.83 -11.22 12.49
CA THR A 67 -0.78 -10.83 11.55
C THR A 67 -0.58 -9.31 11.54
N TYR A 68 -1.66 -8.52 11.50
CA TYR A 68 -1.57 -7.06 11.52
C TYR A 68 -1.13 -6.49 12.87
N TYR A 69 -1.43 -7.14 13.99
CA TYR A 69 -0.82 -6.77 15.28
C TYR A 69 0.72 -6.88 15.22
N ASN A 70 1.24 -7.97 14.67
CA ASN A 70 2.69 -8.16 14.54
C ASN A 70 3.32 -7.20 13.52
N ILE A 71 2.62 -6.92 12.40
CA ILE A 71 3.10 -5.98 11.37
C ILE A 71 3.20 -4.57 11.96
N GLN A 72 2.23 -4.12 12.75
CA GLN A 72 2.22 -2.78 13.36
C GLN A 72 3.34 -2.55 14.37
N GLU A 73 4.00 -3.61 14.87
CA GLU A 73 5.21 -3.46 15.70
C GLU A 73 6.41 -2.89 14.92
N LYS A 74 6.44 -3.06 13.58
CA LYS A 74 7.57 -2.71 12.70
C LYS A 74 7.20 -1.81 11.53
N ALA A 75 5.93 -1.71 11.22
CA ALA A 75 5.41 -0.97 10.09
C ALA A 75 4.27 -0.03 10.50
N GLN A 76 4.16 1.10 9.81
CA GLN A 76 2.96 1.93 9.83
C GLN A 76 2.01 1.42 8.76
N VAL A 77 0.79 1.09 9.16
CA VAL A 77 -0.23 0.55 8.26
C VAL A 77 -1.32 1.59 8.05
N TYR A 78 -1.69 1.80 6.79
CA TYR A 78 -2.68 2.80 6.40
C TYR A 78 -3.77 2.18 5.53
N ILE A 79 -4.99 2.67 5.72
CA ILE A 79 -6.11 2.45 4.81
C ILE A 79 -6.26 3.68 3.92
N GLY A 80 -6.27 3.42 2.61
CA GLY A 80 -6.59 4.43 1.62
C GLY A 80 -8.05 4.37 1.19
N LYS A 81 -8.69 5.53 1.10
CA LYS A 81 -10.04 5.69 0.59
C LYS A 81 -10.02 6.42 -0.74
N PHE A 82 -11.00 6.15 -1.56
CA PHE A 82 -11.32 6.90 -2.77
C PHE A 82 -12.79 7.30 -2.74
N ASN A 83 -13.08 8.61 -2.75
CA ASN A 83 -14.43 9.16 -2.60
C ASN A 83 -15.18 8.48 -1.44
N ASN A 84 -14.59 8.48 -0.25
CA ASN A 84 -15.08 7.88 1.00
C ASN A 84 -15.17 6.34 1.03
N ASN A 85 -14.88 5.63 -0.07
CA ASN A 85 -14.88 4.17 -0.10
C ASN A 85 -13.47 3.62 0.13
N VAL A 86 -13.33 2.59 0.96
CA VAL A 86 -12.05 1.91 1.18
C VAL A 86 -11.56 1.31 -0.14
N ALA A 87 -10.34 1.65 -0.56
CA ALA A 87 -9.83 1.38 -1.90
C ALA A 87 -8.47 0.69 -1.93
N PHE A 88 -7.64 0.85 -0.91
CA PHE A 88 -6.32 0.21 -0.85
C PHE A 88 -5.78 0.15 0.58
N LEU A 89 -4.80 -0.71 0.75
CA LEU A 89 -4.00 -0.88 1.95
C LEU A 89 -2.55 -0.54 1.62
N LEU A 90 -1.87 0.13 2.54
CA LEU A 90 -0.46 0.49 2.45
C LEU A 90 0.24 0.12 3.76
N GLU A 91 1.33 -0.62 3.67
CA GLU A 91 2.27 -0.83 4.75
C GLU A 91 3.55 -0.06 4.44
N CYS A 92 4.05 0.72 5.40
CA CYS A 92 5.31 1.47 5.31
C CYS A 92 6.24 1.06 6.44
N TYR A 93 7.44 0.63 6.11
CA TYR A 93 8.40 0.12 7.09
C TYR A 93 9.83 0.65 6.85
N ASP A 94 10.69 0.52 7.85
CA ASP A 94 12.14 0.67 7.65
C ASP A 94 12.68 -0.68 7.10
N PRO A 95 13.27 -0.71 5.91
CA PRO A 95 13.76 -1.96 5.33
C PRO A 95 14.81 -2.69 6.18
N LYS A 96 15.44 -2.01 7.17
CA LYS A 96 16.37 -2.67 8.11
C LYS A 96 15.66 -3.65 9.04
N ASP A 97 14.39 -3.37 9.35
CA ASP A 97 13.58 -4.17 10.26
C ASP A 97 12.85 -5.31 9.53
N ASP A 98 12.99 -5.35 8.20
CA ASP A 98 12.45 -6.36 7.32
C ASP A 98 13.52 -7.32 6.81
N ILE A 99 13.07 -8.47 6.24
CA ILE A 99 13.97 -9.48 5.69
C ILE A 99 14.83 -8.94 4.54
N VAL A 100 14.28 -8.02 3.73
CA VAL A 100 14.98 -7.43 2.60
C VAL A 100 16.25 -6.69 3.03
N GLY A 101 16.27 -6.11 4.21
CA GLY A 101 17.44 -5.42 4.78
C GLY A 101 18.68 -6.29 4.95
N LYS A 102 18.53 -7.62 4.94
CA LYS A 102 19.65 -8.57 4.98
C LYS A 102 20.29 -8.79 3.60
N TYR A 103 19.64 -8.32 2.55
CA TYR A 103 20.03 -8.61 1.16
C TYR A 103 20.55 -7.41 0.41
N TYR A 104 20.62 -6.23 1.02
CA TYR A 104 21.24 -5.05 0.42
C TYR A 104 21.77 -4.11 1.51
N GLU A 105 22.62 -3.18 1.16
CA GLU A 105 23.12 -2.14 2.05
C GLU A 105 22.07 -1.04 2.20
N SER A 106 21.34 -1.06 3.33
CA SER A 106 20.32 -0.07 3.63
C SER A 106 20.94 1.30 3.90
N GLN A 107 20.33 2.34 3.35
CA GLN A 107 20.76 3.72 3.49
C GLN A 107 19.79 4.52 4.37
N LYS A 108 20.31 5.59 4.96
CA LYS A 108 19.45 6.54 5.69
C LYS A 108 18.45 7.17 4.72
N GLY A 109 17.17 7.09 5.05
CA GLY A 109 16.09 7.61 4.20
C GLY A 109 15.50 6.56 3.25
N ASP A 110 15.89 5.29 3.36
CA ASP A 110 15.17 4.19 2.74
C ASP A 110 13.82 3.98 3.40
N LYS A 111 12.80 3.68 2.60
CA LYS A 111 11.47 3.33 3.04
C LYS A 111 10.96 2.11 2.25
N GLY A 112 10.58 1.07 2.95
CA GLY A 112 9.90 -0.07 2.36
C GLY A 112 8.40 0.16 2.27
N MET A 113 7.73 -0.49 1.30
CA MET A 113 6.27 -0.48 1.22
C MET A 113 5.72 -1.78 0.65
N HIS A 114 4.53 -2.17 1.16
CA HIS A 114 3.66 -3.15 0.52
C HIS A 114 2.31 -2.48 0.21
N ILE A 115 1.68 -2.85 -0.88
CA ILE A 115 0.40 -2.30 -1.31
C ILE A 115 -0.57 -3.40 -1.73
N LEU A 116 -1.84 -3.27 -1.32
CA LEU A 116 -2.93 -4.11 -1.80
C LEU A 116 -4.09 -3.21 -2.24
N VAL A 117 -4.51 -3.32 -3.49
CA VAL A 117 -5.63 -2.55 -4.03
C VAL A 117 -6.92 -3.36 -3.91
N ALA A 118 -8.01 -2.72 -3.47
CA ALA A 118 -9.31 -3.36 -3.35
C ALA A 118 -9.76 -3.98 -4.68
N PRO A 119 -10.45 -5.13 -4.64
CA PRO A 119 -11.07 -5.70 -5.85
C PRO A 119 -12.17 -4.74 -6.35
N SER A 120 -12.28 -4.57 -7.66
CA SER A 120 -13.30 -3.71 -8.25
C SER A 120 -14.19 -4.49 -9.21
N GLU A 121 -15.50 -4.42 -9.00
CA GLU A 121 -16.49 -4.93 -9.97
C GLU A 121 -16.65 -4.01 -11.18
N LYS A 122 -16.33 -2.72 -11.01
CA LYS A 122 -16.40 -1.70 -12.07
C LYS A 122 -15.04 -1.03 -12.19
N PRO A 123 -14.14 -1.57 -13.04
CA PRO A 123 -12.80 -1.00 -13.21
C PRO A 123 -12.84 0.46 -13.66
N ILE A 124 -12.10 1.30 -12.98
CA ILE A 124 -11.83 2.68 -13.37
C ILE A 124 -10.52 2.70 -14.16
N PRO A 125 -10.46 3.26 -15.35
CA PRO A 125 -9.23 3.35 -16.14
C PRO A 125 -8.08 3.99 -15.33
N ASN A 126 -6.90 3.39 -15.38
CA ASN A 126 -5.71 3.83 -14.65
C ASN A 126 -5.86 3.92 -13.11
N PHE A 127 -6.88 3.28 -12.51
CA PHE A 127 -7.15 3.42 -11.08
C PHE A 127 -5.96 2.97 -10.21
N THR A 128 -5.39 1.80 -10.50
CA THR A 128 -4.21 1.29 -9.79
C THR A 128 -3.01 2.23 -9.94
N TRP A 129 -2.82 2.83 -11.12
CA TRP A 129 -1.78 3.84 -11.33
C TRP A 129 -1.99 5.08 -10.47
N ASN A 130 -3.23 5.58 -10.40
CA ASN A 130 -3.55 6.74 -9.57
C ASN A 130 -3.34 6.44 -8.08
N ILE A 131 -3.76 5.27 -7.59
CA ILE A 131 -3.47 4.83 -6.21
C ILE A 131 -1.95 4.79 -5.98
N PHE A 132 -1.21 4.20 -6.91
CA PHE A 132 0.23 4.06 -6.78
C PHE A 132 0.93 5.42 -6.68
N THR A 133 0.57 6.39 -7.53
CA THR A 133 1.11 7.74 -7.44
C THR A 133 0.70 8.48 -6.18
N VAL A 134 -0.52 8.26 -5.67
CA VAL A 134 -0.97 8.82 -4.38
C VAL A 134 -0.11 8.28 -3.25
N ILE A 135 0.20 6.99 -3.24
CA ILE A 135 1.06 6.34 -2.24
C ILE A 135 2.49 6.89 -2.30
N LEU A 136 3.07 6.99 -3.49
CA LEU A 136 4.44 7.50 -3.65
C LEU A 136 4.53 8.98 -3.25
N ASP A 137 3.52 9.80 -3.59
CA ASP A 137 3.44 11.19 -3.14
C ASP A 137 3.33 11.28 -1.61
N PHE A 138 2.53 10.41 -0.98
CA PHE A 138 2.43 10.34 0.47
C PHE A 138 3.79 10.00 1.09
N ILE A 139 4.47 8.95 0.64
CA ILE A 139 5.76 8.55 1.18
C ILE A 139 6.80 9.66 0.98
N PHE A 140 6.85 10.26 -0.20
CA PHE A 140 7.77 11.33 -0.52
C PHE A 140 7.33 12.71 0.02
N SER A 141 6.15 12.86 0.63
CA SER A 141 5.78 14.09 1.34
C SER A 141 6.68 14.34 2.56
N ASP A 142 7.17 13.28 3.21
CA ASP A 142 8.22 13.42 4.22
C ASP A 142 9.59 13.57 3.51
N ALA A 143 10.22 14.72 3.70
CA ALA A 143 11.54 15.01 3.13
C ALA A 143 12.66 14.07 3.64
N LYS A 144 12.45 13.33 4.72
CA LYS A 144 13.40 12.32 5.23
C LYS A 144 13.44 11.08 4.35
N ASN A 145 12.35 10.75 3.67
CA ASN A 145 12.27 9.61 2.76
C ASN A 145 12.94 9.96 1.42
N GLN A 146 14.09 9.36 1.15
CA GLN A 146 14.88 9.67 -0.03
C GLN A 146 14.77 8.60 -1.13
N ARG A 147 14.53 7.34 -0.72
CA ARG A 147 14.46 6.20 -1.63
C ARG A 147 13.43 5.19 -1.14
N ILE A 148 12.59 4.71 -2.05
CA ILE A 148 11.68 3.61 -1.79
C ILE A 148 12.34 2.32 -2.27
N VAL A 149 12.27 1.28 -1.42
CA VAL A 149 12.83 -0.04 -1.64
C VAL A 149 11.72 -1.05 -1.62
N VAL A 150 11.62 -1.88 -2.65
CA VAL A 150 10.59 -2.93 -2.75
C VAL A 150 11.22 -4.24 -3.24
N GLU A 151 10.58 -5.37 -2.90
CA GLU A 151 11.01 -6.70 -3.30
C GLU A 151 9.82 -7.58 -3.76
N PRO A 152 9.07 -7.13 -4.78
CA PRO A 152 7.95 -7.91 -5.29
C PRO A 152 8.38 -9.28 -5.81
N ASP A 153 7.48 -10.27 -5.70
CA ASP A 153 7.69 -11.61 -6.26
C ASP A 153 8.06 -11.51 -7.74
N ALA A 154 9.11 -12.22 -8.15
CA ALA A 154 9.62 -12.20 -9.52
C ALA A 154 8.57 -12.59 -10.58
N ARG A 155 7.53 -13.35 -10.18
CA ARG A 155 6.42 -13.75 -11.06
C ARG A 155 5.34 -12.68 -11.20
N ASN A 156 5.35 -11.65 -10.38
CA ASN A 156 4.33 -10.59 -10.40
C ASN A 156 4.63 -9.54 -11.49
N HIS A 157 4.48 -9.93 -12.76
CA HIS A 157 4.78 -9.05 -13.89
C HIS A 157 4.00 -7.73 -13.88
N LYS A 158 2.80 -7.71 -13.30
CA LYS A 158 1.97 -6.50 -13.26
C LYS A 158 2.59 -5.42 -12.39
N ILE A 159 3.12 -5.80 -11.21
CA ILE A 159 3.75 -4.83 -10.32
C ILE A 159 5.07 -4.33 -10.89
N HIS A 160 5.85 -5.19 -11.58
CA HIS A 160 7.10 -4.76 -12.22
C HIS A 160 6.87 -3.70 -13.30
N LEU A 161 5.79 -3.84 -14.09
CA LEU A 161 5.42 -2.82 -15.08
C LEU A 161 5.00 -1.52 -14.42
N LEU A 162 4.24 -1.60 -13.32
CA LEU A 162 3.79 -0.44 -12.54
C LEU A 162 4.97 0.29 -11.90
N ASN A 163 5.88 -0.46 -11.27
CA ASN A 163 7.09 0.06 -10.67
C ASN A 163 7.97 0.76 -11.71
N LYS A 164 8.25 0.10 -12.83
CA LYS A 164 9.03 0.69 -13.93
C LYS A 164 8.42 2.01 -14.42
N ARG A 165 7.10 2.06 -14.59
CA ARG A 165 6.40 3.29 -15.00
C ARG A 165 6.58 4.42 -13.98
N ALA A 166 6.67 4.09 -12.70
CA ALA A 166 6.85 5.06 -11.61
C ALA A 166 8.31 5.45 -11.33
N GLY A 167 9.26 4.93 -12.12
CA GLY A 167 10.67 5.28 -11.98
C GLY A 167 11.48 4.31 -11.12
N PHE A 168 10.92 3.17 -10.69
CA PHE A 168 11.70 2.14 -10.01
C PHE A 168 12.71 1.51 -10.97
N VAL A 169 13.92 1.32 -10.46
CA VAL A 169 15.05 0.72 -11.17
C VAL A 169 15.35 -0.66 -10.58
N PHE A 170 15.25 -1.68 -11.41
CA PHE A 170 15.64 -3.04 -11.05
C PHE A 170 17.12 -3.10 -10.68
N GLN A 171 17.44 -3.75 -9.58
CA GLN A 171 18.80 -3.94 -9.09
C GLN A 171 19.30 -5.36 -9.35
N ARG A 172 18.58 -6.34 -8.82
CA ARG A 172 18.91 -7.78 -8.95
C ARG A 172 17.78 -8.66 -8.49
N VAL A 173 17.86 -9.95 -8.78
CA VAL A 173 17.01 -10.97 -8.18
C VAL A 173 17.54 -11.32 -6.79
N LEU A 174 16.63 -11.49 -5.83
CA LEU A 174 16.89 -11.98 -4.49
C LEU A 174 16.28 -13.38 -4.33
N ASP A 175 17.02 -14.28 -3.71
CA ASP A 175 16.51 -15.58 -3.25
C ASP A 175 16.13 -15.44 -1.77
N LEU A 176 14.87 -15.03 -1.52
CA LEU A 176 14.31 -14.96 -0.17
C LEU A 176 13.84 -16.35 0.28
N PRO A 177 13.71 -16.64 1.59
CA PRO A 177 13.34 -17.96 2.08
C PRO A 177 12.00 -18.49 1.54
N HIS A 178 11.08 -17.61 1.14
CA HIS A 178 9.71 -17.94 0.71
C HIS A 178 9.45 -17.62 -0.76
N LYS A 179 10.28 -16.79 -1.43
CA LYS A 179 10.10 -16.39 -2.83
C LYS A 179 11.39 -15.95 -3.49
N GLN A 180 11.45 -16.02 -4.82
CA GLN A 180 12.34 -15.18 -5.60
C GLN A 180 11.70 -13.81 -5.80
N ALA A 181 12.45 -12.74 -5.56
CA ALA A 181 11.96 -11.39 -5.62
C ALA A 181 12.87 -10.50 -6.48
N HIS A 182 12.31 -9.45 -7.06
CA HIS A 182 13.10 -8.39 -7.70
C HIS A 182 13.36 -7.28 -6.68
N LEU A 183 14.63 -7.04 -6.34
CA LEU A 183 15.00 -5.84 -5.61
C LEU A 183 14.92 -4.65 -6.56
N GLU A 184 14.08 -3.68 -6.22
CA GLU A 184 13.87 -2.48 -7.03
C GLU A 184 13.92 -1.24 -6.15
N PHE A 185 14.58 -0.19 -6.64
CA PHE A 185 14.72 1.09 -5.94
C PHE A 185 14.09 2.22 -6.74
N CYS A 186 13.46 3.15 -6.04
CA CYS A 186 12.96 4.39 -6.62
C CYS A 186 13.44 5.56 -5.76
N THR A 187 14.33 6.38 -6.28
CA THR A 187 14.68 7.64 -5.62
C THR A 187 13.60 8.69 -5.83
N ARG A 188 13.58 9.70 -4.98
CA ARG A 188 12.70 10.86 -5.17
C ARG A 188 12.87 11.49 -6.55
N GLU A 189 14.11 11.60 -7.03
CA GLU A 189 14.43 12.16 -8.35
C GLU A 189 13.86 11.29 -9.47
N ASP A 190 14.07 9.98 -9.42
CA ASP A 190 13.56 9.03 -10.41
C ASP A 190 12.03 9.08 -10.52
N TYR A 191 11.36 9.15 -9.37
CA TYR A 191 9.89 9.25 -9.33
C TYR A 191 9.38 10.51 -10.01
N TYR A 192 9.88 11.68 -9.61
CA TYR A 192 9.41 12.94 -10.21
C TYR A 192 9.79 13.09 -11.67
N LYS A 193 10.91 12.53 -12.10
CA LYS A 193 11.29 12.45 -13.51
C LYS A 193 10.35 11.55 -14.31
N ALA A 194 9.98 10.39 -13.75
CA ALA A 194 9.04 9.47 -14.38
C ALA A 194 7.64 10.10 -14.56
N LEU A 195 7.16 10.89 -13.58
CA LEU A 195 5.88 11.59 -13.68
C LEU A 195 5.83 12.65 -14.80
N GLN A 196 6.97 13.25 -15.17
CA GLN A 196 7.05 14.22 -16.26
C GLN A 196 6.97 13.56 -17.65
N LEU A 197 7.21 12.25 -17.72
CA LEU A 197 7.22 11.45 -18.93
C LEU A 197 5.96 10.61 -19.12
N ALA A 198 5.06 10.56 -18.11
CA ALA A 198 3.83 9.77 -18.09
C ALA A 198 2.63 10.55 -18.60
#